data_11b650453e5b2310a33a285ec29ee3b4
#
_entry.id   11b650453e5b2310a33a285ec29ee3b4
#
_cell.length_a   1.000
_cell.length_b   1.000
_cell.length_c   1.000
_cell.angle_alpha   90.00
_cell.angle_beta   90.00
_cell.angle_gamma   90.00
#
_symmetry.space_group_name_H-M   'P 1'
#
loop_
_entity.id
_entity.type
_entity.pdbx_description
1 polymer ?
#
loop_
_entity_poly.entity_id
_entity_poly.type
_entity_poly.pdbx_seq_one_letter_code
_entity_poly.pdbx_strand_id
1 'polypeptide(L)'
;MALLLQSRSLPYTRTRDFLSTPSSLKNFISTNLLNSLSTVLYLLNSKPLCFVKTEIKKELVEAGCDEAGRGCLAGPVYAAAVILPPKFYHPLLNDSKQVLEKDRYKLRKVIEKKAIAYAVGVIDNNEIDSINILNASFKAMHLALEKLQQEPQLLLIDGNRFNRYKNIPHECIIQGDEKFSAIAAASILAKTYRDDYMRQLHTEFSYYGWHNNKGYATREHCRAIEEFGLCKYHRKSFDIKAAQLELFDNL
;
A
#
# COMPACT_ATOMS: atom_id res chain seq x y z
N MET A 1 -2.23 63.68 39.44
CA MET A 1 -1.40 63.39 40.61
C MET A 1 -0.42 62.31 40.15
N ALA A 2 0.73 62.62 39.57
CA ALA A 2 2.00 63.21 40.03
C ALA A 2 2.60 62.40 41.20
N LEU A 3 3.73 61.81 40.88
CA LEU A 3 5.02 61.76 41.59
C LEU A 3 5.78 60.48 41.17
N LEU A 4 6.83 60.63 40.34
CA LEU A 4 8.23 60.94 40.59
C LEU A 4 9.06 59.76 41.10
N LEU A 5 9.87 59.23 40.18
CA LEU A 5 11.34 59.28 40.14
C LEU A 5 12.08 58.89 41.43
N GLN A 6 12.92 57.91 41.34
CA GLN A 6 14.36 58.12 41.68
C GLN A 6 15.26 56.99 41.12
N SER A 7 16.21 57.41 40.36
CA SER A 7 17.43 56.76 39.89
C SER A 7 18.42 56.50 41.05
N ARG A 8 19.16 55.41 41.01
CA ARG A 8 20.50 55.36 41.60
C ARG A 8 21.44 54.54 40.73
N SER A 9 22.50 55.15 40.39
CA SER A 9 23.65 54.77 39.59
C SER A 9 24.74 54.06 40.41
N LEU A 10 25.38 53.03 39.81
CA LEU A 10 26.79 52.61 39.81
C LEU A 10 27.42 52.07 41.12
N PRO A 11 28.49 51.23 40.99
CA PRO A 11 29.65 51.40 40.09
C PRO A 11 30.12 50.10 39.34
N TYR A 12 30.87 50.39 38.30
CA TYR A 12 31.75 49.61 37.50
C TYR A 12 32.95 49.04 38.31
N THR A 13 33.14 47.71 38.35
CA THR A 13 34.42 47.12 38.65
C THR A 13 34.81 46.10 37.60
N ARG A 14 35.93 46.38 37.02
CA ARG A 14 36.68 45.60 36.00
C ARG A 14 37.47 44.53 36.73
N THR A 15 37.18 43.25 36.48
CA THR A 15 38.17 42.18 36.70
C THR A 15 38.17 41.31 35.47
N ARG A 16 39.32 41.29 34.82
CA ARG A 16 39.78 40.20 33.94
C ARG A 16 39.99 39.00 34.83
N ASP A 17 39.54 37.81 34.36
CA ASP A 17 40.40 36.65 34.26
C ASP A 17 39.60 35.40 33.83
N PHE A 18 40.13 34.74 32.84
CA PHE A 18 40.15 33.29 32.56
C PHE A 18 38.92 32.45 32.91
N LEU A 19 38.22 31.98 31.91
CA LEU A 19 37.67 30.63 31.90
C LEU A 19 37.71 30.05 30.50
N SER A 20 38.65 29.14 30.29
CA SER A 20 38.69 28.21 29.18
C SER A 20 37.44 27.32 29.18
N THR A 21 36.60 27.41 28.15
CA THR A 21 35.47 26.50 27.97
C THR A 21 35.97 25.11 27.62
N PRO A 22 35.45 24.05 28.28
CA PRO A 22 35.84 22.67 27.97
C PRO A 22 35.36 22.31 26.56
N SER A 23 36.21 21.67 25.77
CA SER A 23 35.93 21.20 24.41
C SER A 23 34.75 20.25 24.29
N SER A 24 34.29 19.67 25.41
CA SER A 24 33.11 18.79 25.50
C SER A 24 31.79 19.50 25.28
N LEU A 25 31.67 20.81 25.61
CA LEU A 25 30.41 21.55 25.41
C LEU A 25 30.20 21.93 23.94
N LYS A 26 31.26 22.17 23.19
CA LYS A 26 31.15 22.49 21.74
C LYS A 26 30.69 21.30 20.94
N ASN A 27 31.07 20.07 21.30
CA ASN A 27 30.65 18.86 20.61
C ASN A 27 29.20 18.47 20.95
N PHE A 28 28.71 18.77 22.17
CA PHE A 28 27.36 18.46 22.59
C PHE A 28 26.30 19.39 21.93
N ILE A 29 26.65 20.68 21.77
CA ILE A 29 25.76 21.66 21.11
C ILE A 29 25.72 21.42 19.60
N SER A 30 26.84 21.03 18.97
CA SER A 30 26.89 20.77 17.52
C SER A 30 26.11 19.51 17.11
N THR A 31 26.18 18.45 17.92
CA THR A 31 25.49 17.17 17.62
C THR A 31 23.97 17.28 17.79
N ASN A 32 23.51 18.04 18.77
CA ASN A 32 22.06 18.24 18.98
C ASN A 32 21.45 19.21 17.96
N LEU A 33 22.18 20.23 17.49
CA LEU A 33 21.73 21.11 16.40
C LEU A 33 21.69 20.38 15.05
N LEU A 34 22.67 19.53 14.74
CA LEU A 34 22.70 18.73 13.52
C LEU A 34 21.55 17.69 13.49
N ASN A 35 21.25 17.06 14.63
CA ASN A 35 20.12 16.14 14.75
C ASN A 35 18.76 16.86 14.66
N SER A 36 18.65 18.08 15.18
CA SER A 36 17.42 18.88 15.04
C SER A 36 17.25 19.40 13.61
N LEU A 37 18.32 19.82 12.93
CA LEU A 37 18.29 20.24 11.54
C LEU A 37 17.99 19.08 10.58
N SER A 38 18.55 17.90 10.81
CA SER A 38 18.22 16.71 10.00
C SER A 38 16.78 16.26 10.19
N THR A 39 16.25 16.36 11.41
CA THR A 39 14.84 16.05 11.71
C THR A 39 13.91 17.10 11.08
N VAL A 40 14.26 18.38 11.12
CA VAL A 40 13.49 19.45 10.45
C VAL A 40 13.59 19.35 8.92
N LEU A 41 14.76 19.03 8.35
CA LEU A 41 14.92 18.78 6.92
C LEU A 41 14.15 17.52 6.47
N TYR A 42 14.09 16.47 7.29
CA TYR A 42 13.29 15.27 7.03
C TYR A 42 11.78 15.60 7.04
N LEU A 43 11.34 16.47 7.96
CA LEU A 43 9.94 16.94 8.03
C LEU A 43 9.59 17.90 6.89
N LEU A 44 10.55 18.71 6.40
CA LEU A 44 10.35 19.64 5.29
C LEU A 44 10.40 18.96 3.91
N ASN A 45 11.11 17.82 3.80
CA ASN A 45 11.15 16.99 2.58
C ASN A 45 10.15 15.83 2.59
N SER A 46 9.40 15.62 3.67
CA SER A 46 8.27 14.69 3.64
C SER A 46 7.23 15.27 2.68
N LYS A 47 6.93 14.54 1.60
CA LYS A 47 5.77 14.81 0.74
C LYS A 47 4.58 15.13 1.64
N PRO A 48 3.70 16.08 1.28
CA PRO A 48 2.53 16.38 2.08
C PRO A 48 1.82 15.06 2.40
N LEU A 49 1.53 14.83 3.68
CA LEU A 49 0.75 13.68 4.14
C LEU A 49 -0.57 13.71 3.36
N CYS A 50 -0.64 12.92 2.31
CA CYS A 50 -1.88 12.73 1.58
C CYS A 50 -2.79 11.91 2.50
N PHE A 51 -3.71 12.56 3.18
CA PHE A 51 -4.68 11.88 4.02
C PHE A 51 -5.63 11.09 3.13
N VAL A 52 -5.52 9.79 3.17
CA VAL A 52 -6.48 8.90 2.54
C VAL A 52 -7.84 9.10 3.20
N LYS A 53 -8.87 9.38 2.40
CA LYS A 53 -10.23 9.58 2.92
C LYS A 53 -10.73 8.29 3.58
N THR A 54 -11.40 8.43 4.70
CA THR A 54 -11.96 7.27 5.41
C THR A 54 -13.27 6.77 4.80
N GLU A 55 -14.04 7.66 4.17
CA GLU A 55 -15.37 7.38 3.63
C GLU A 55 -15.79 8.45 2.59
N ILE A 56 -16.64 8.11 1.64
CA ILE A 56 -17.29 9.07 0.72
C ILE A 56 -18.57 9.61 1.34
N LYS A 57 -19.44 8.73 1.87
CA LYS A 57 -20.74 9.08 2.44
C LYS A 57 -20.82 8.57 3.87
N LYS A 58 -20.74 9.47 4.83
CA LYS A 58 -20.68 9.17 6.28
C LYS A 58 -21.81 8.30 6.82
N GLU A 59 -22.92 8.19 6.11
CA GLU A 59 -24.12 7.49 6.57
C GLU A 59 -24.28 6.10 5.93
N LEU A 60 -23.41 5.72 4.97
CA LEU A 60 -23.49 4.45 4.26
C LEU A 60 -22.42 3.47 4.72
N VAL A 61 -22.77 2.19 4.70
CA VAL A 61 -21.81 1.09 4.85
C VAL A 61 -21.09 0.92 3.52
N GLU A 62 -19.85 1.39 3.44
CA GLU A 62 -19.02 1.35 2.23
C GLU A 62 -18.08 0.16 2.25
N ALA A 63 -18.00 -0.58 1.13
CA ALA A 63 -16.98 -1.61 0.91
C ALA A 63 -15.98 -1.15 -0.15
N GLY A 64 -14.70 -1.12 0.21
CA GLY A 64 -13.60 -0.93 -0.75
C GLY A 64 -13.22 -2.24 -1.40
N CYS A 65 -13.00 -2.22 -2.72
CA CYS A 65 -12.60 -3.38 -3.51
C CYS A 65 -11.37 -3.07 -4.34
N ASP A 66 -10.42 -4.00 -4.37
CA ASP A 66 -9.22 -3.95 -5.20
C ASP A 66 -8.76 -5.38 -5.55
N GLU A 67 -7.91 -5.52 -6.60
CA GLU A 67 -7.37 -6.79 -7.04
C GLU A 67 -5.85 -6.81 -7.10
N ALA A 68 -5.28 -8.01 -7.07
CA ALA A 68 -3.86 -8.28 -7.25
C ALA A 68 -3.60 -9.39 -8.25
N GLY A 69 -2.57 -9.22 -9.08
CA GLY A 69 -2.11 -10.24 -10.00
C GLY A 69 -2.66 -10.14 -11.42
N ARG A 70 -3.19 -9.01 -11.87
CA ARG A 70 -3.68 -8.84 -13.26
C ARG A 70 -2.60 -9.06 -14.30
N GLY A 71 -1.47 -8.40 -14.18
CA GLY A 71 -0.36 -8.45 -15.15
C GLY A 71 0.61 -9.63 -14.98
N CYS A 72 0.25 -10.67 -14.23
CA CYS A 72 1.11 -11.81 -13.99
C CYS A 72 0.98 -12.86 -15.10
N LEU A 73 2.09 -13.47 -15.51
CA LEU A 73 2.12 -14.60 -16.47
C LEU A 73 1.64 -15.92 -15.84
N ALA A 74 1.67 -16.02 -14.51
CA ALA A 74 1.31 -17.22 -13.79
C ALA A 74 0.47 -16.94 -12.54
N GLY A 75 -0.33 -17.91 -12.16
CA GLY A 75 -1.14 -17.89 -10.95
C GLY A 75 -2.46 -17.15 -11.10
N PRO A 76 -3.30 -17.22 -10.04
CA PRO A 76 -4.63 -16.63 -10.02
C PRO A 76 -4.63 -15.11 -9.91
N VAL A 77 -5.78 -14.50 -10.19
CA VAL A 77 -6.11 -13.16 -9.73
C VAL A 77 -6.85 -13.25 -8.39
N TYR A 78 -6.45 -12.41 -7.46
CA TYR A 78 -7.07 -12.26 -6.14
C TYR A 78 -7.75 -10.90 -6.08
N ALA A 79 -8.93 -10.84 -5.52
CA ALA A 79 -9.57 -9.57 -5.16
C ALA A 79 -10.00 -9.63 -3.70
N ALA A 80 -10.08 -8.47 -3.06
CA ALA A 80 -10.62 -8.35 -1.71
C ALA A 80 -11.72 -7.30 -1.66
N ALA A 81 -12.66 -7.49 -0.73
CA ALA A 81 -13.65 -6.51 -0.34
C ALA A 81 -13.51 -6.26 1.16
N VAL A 82 -13.49 -4.99 1.58
CA VAL A 82 -13.26 -4.60 2.98
C VAL A 82 -14.22 -3.50 3.40
N ILE A 83 -14.90 -3.71 4.52
CA ILE A 83 -15.71 -2.72 5.22
C ILE A 83 -14.93 -2.31 6.47
N LEU A 84 -14.50 -1.06 6.55
CA LEU A 84 -13.79 -0.51 7.71
C LEU A 84 -14.75 0.20 8.66
N PRO A 85 -14.44 0.26 9.97
CA PRO A 85 -15.20 1.10 10.89
C PRO A 85 -15.07 2.58 10.53
N PRO A 86 -16.08 3.42 10.81
CA PRO A 86 -16.02 4.85 10.57
C PRO A 86 -14.76 5.48 11.16
N LYS A 87 -14.14 6.41 10.41
CA LYS A 87 -12.92 7.11 10.82
C LYS A 87 -11.71 6.20 11.08
N PHE A 88 -11.72 4.99 10.52
CA PHE A 88 -10.55 4.12 10.62
C PHE A 88 -9.33 4.79 9.98
N TYR A 89 -8.26 4.90 10.75
CA TYR A 89 -7.00 5.48 10.33
C TYR A 89 -5.83 4.57 10.71
N HIS A 90 -4.91 4.41 9.79
CA HIS A 90 -3.61 3.78 10.04
C HIS A 90 -2.53 4.46 9.19
N PRO A 91 -1.41 4.92 9.79
CA PRO A 91 -0.41 5.75 9.09
C PRO A 91 0.22 5.06 7.87
N LEU A 92 0.31 3.73 7.86
CA LEU A 92 0.86 2.96 6.74
C LEU A 92 -0.16 2.64 5.64
N LEU A 93 -1.43 3.01 5.79
CA LEU A 93 -2.46 2.80 4.75
C LEU A 93 -2.49 3.90 3.68
N ASN A 94 -1.55 4.84 3.71
CA ASN A 94 -1.56 6.02 2.84
C ASN A 94 -1.11 5.75 1.39
N ASP A 95 -0.45 4.61 1.11
CA ASP A 95 0.02 4.26 -0.23
C ASP A 95 0.41 2.77 -0.24
N SER A 96 -0.52 1.91 -0.66
CA SER A 96 -0.33 0.46 -0.65
C SER A 96 0.86 0.01 -1.50
N LYS A 97 1.21 0.77 -2.56
CA LYS A 97 2.32 0.45 -3.48
C LYS A 97 3.68 0.80 -2.90
N GLN A 98 3.76 1.83 -2.05
CA GLN A 98 5.00 2.22 -1.36
C GLN A 98 5.22 1.46 -0.04
N VAL A 99 4.22 0.74 0.47
CA VAL A 99 4.37 -0.05 1.70
C VAL A 99 5.31 -1.23 1.44
N LEU A 100 6.38 -1.33 2.22
CA LEU A 100 7.31 -2.45 2.15
C LEU A 100 6.58 -3.78 2.44
N GLU A 101 7.02 -4.86 1.81
CA GLU A 101 6.40 -6.18 1.98
C GLU A 101 6.20 -6.56 3.45
N LYS A 102 7.22 -6.38 4.29
CA LYS A 102 7.16 -6.62 5.74
C LYS A 102 6.02 -5.86 6.43
N ASP A 103 5.79 -4.62 6.01
CA ASP A 103 4.78 -3.76 6.63
C ASP A 103 3.38 -4.05 6.07
N ARG A 104 3.27 -4.52 4.80
CA ARG A 104 2.00 -5.07 4.28
C ARG A 104 1.48 -6.23 5.13
N TYR A 105 2.34 -7.16 5.57
CA TYR A 105 1.95 -8.27 6.44
C TYR A 105 1.53 -7.82 7.85
N LYS A 106 2.13 -6.76 8.39
CA LYS A 106 1.65 -6.16 9.65
C LYS A 106 0.28 -5.51 9.45
N LEU A 107 0.11 -4.74 8.37
CA LEU A 107 -1.16 -4.12 8.01
C LEU A 107 -2.27 -5.14 7.81
N ARG A 108 -2.01 -6.25 7.11
CA ARG A 108 -2.96 -7.35 6.95
C ARG A 108 -3.54 -7.79 8.29
N LYS A 109 -2.69 -8.07 9.29
CA LYS A 109 -3.15 -8.46 10.63
C LYS A 109 -4.00 -7.39 11.32
N VAL A 110 -3.67 -6.10 11.09
CA VAL A 110 -4.46 -4.98 11.63
C VAL A 110 -5.82 -4.92 10.94
N ILE A 111 -5.86 -5.02 9.60
CA ILE A 111 -7.10 -4.99 8.82
C ILE A 111 -8.00 -6.17 9.22
N GLU A 112 -7.47 -7.40 9.22
CA GLU A 112 -8.23 -8.62 9.61
C GLU A 112 -8.83 -8.51 11.01
N LYS A 113 -8.14 -7.84 11.95
CA LYS A 113 -8.61 -7.64 13.32
C LYS A 113 -9.61 -6.49 13.47
N LYS A 114 -9.50 -5.44 12.64
CA LYS A 114 -10.21 -4.17 12.83
C LYS A 114 -11.34 -3.93 11.85
N ALA A 115 -11.31 -4.56 10.69
CA ALA A 115 -12.41 -4.46 9.72
C ALA A 115 -13.71 -4.97 10.33
N ILE A 116 -14.81 -4.32 9.97
CA ILE A 116 -16.16 -4.77 10.30
C ILE A 116 -16.45 -6.07 9.56
N ALA A 117 -16.09 -6.11 8.27
CA ALA A 117 -16.12 -7.31 7.45
C ALA A 117 -15.02 -7.24 6.39
N TYR A 118 -14.48 -8.37 6.02
CA TYR A 118 -13.61 -8.52 4.86
C TYR A 118 -13.76 -9.91 4.25
N ALA A 119 -13.47 -10.00 2.96
CA ALA A 119 -13.43 -11.28 2.27
C ALA A 119 -12.50 -11.21 1.07
N VAL A 120 -12.08 -12.40 0.59
CA VAL A 120 -11.19 -12.56 -0.56
C VAL A 120 -11.85 -13.49 -1.59
N GLY A 121 -11.85 -13.04 -2.84
CA GLY A 121 -12.26 -13.81 -4.00
C GLY A 121 -11.06 -14.18 -4.85
N VAL A 122 -11.11 -15.34 -5.49
CA VAL A 122 -10.00 -15.89 -6.28
C VAL A 122 -10.53 -16.49 -7.56
N ILE A 123 -9.89 -16.18 -8.68
CA ILE A 123 -10.13 -16.82 -9.98
C ILE A 123 -8.81 -17.38 -10.47
N ASP A 124 -8.81 -18.66 -10.83
CA ASP A 124 -7.60 -19.37 -11.25
C ASP A 124 -7.17 -19.00 -12.69
N ASN A 125 -5.99 -19.46 -13.07
CA ASN A 125 -5.43 -19.18 -14.39
C ASN A 125 -6.22 -19.81 -15.54
N ASN A 126 -6.87 -20.96 -15.35
CA ASN A 126 -7.66 -21.58 -16.42
C ASN A 126 -8.92 -20.77 -16.70
N GLU A 127 -9.57 -20.28 -15.65
CA GLU A 127 -10.74 -19.42 -15.79
C GLU A 127 -10.34 -18.04 -16.36
N ILE A 128 -9.17 -17.48 -15.97
CA ILE A 128 -8.63 -16.27 -16.58
C ILE A 128 -8.47 -16.44 -18.08
N ASP A 129 -7.91 -17.58 -18.53
CA ASP A 129 -7.74 -17.88 -19.94
C ASP A 129 -9.08 -18.01 -20.69
N SER A 130 -10.12 -18.45 -20.02
CA SER A 130 -11.48 -18.63 -20.59
C SER A 130 -12.24 -17.31 -20.75
N ILE A 131 -12.22 -16.44 -19.72
CA ILE A 131 -13.10 -15.25 -19.67
C ILE A 131 -12.33 -13.92 -19.82
N ASN A 132 -11.03 -13.95 -20.01
CA ASN A 132 -10.02 -12.89 -19.96
C ASN A 132 -9.82 -12.27 -18.57
N ILE A 133 -8.67 -11.57 -18.41
CA ILE A 133 -8.26 -11.02 -17.10
C ILE A 133 -9.17 -9.90 -16.58
N LEU A 134 -9.78 -9.10 -17.45
CA LEU A 134 -10.68 -8.04 -17.02
C LEU A 134 -11.95 -8.61 -16.38
N ASN A 135 -12.59 -9.57 -17.06
CA ASN A 135 -13.76 -10.24 -16.53
C ASN A 135 -13.44 -11.09 -15.30
N ALA A 136 -12.25 -11.73 -15.27
CA ALA A 136 -11.77 -12.48 -14.12
C ALA A 136 -11.55 -11.58 -12.89
N SER A 137 -11.02 -10.36 -13.06
CA SER A 137 -10.89 -9.39 -11.96
C SER A 137 -12.26 -9.01 -11.40
N PHE A 138 -13.23 -8.69 -12.24
CA PHE A 138 -14.59 -8.36 -11.79
C PHE A 138 -15.24 -9.55 -11.08
N LYS A 139 -15.10 -10.76 -11.63
CA LYS A 139 -15.63 -11.97 -11.01
C LYS A 139 -14.98 -12.25 -9.66
N ALA A 140 -13.67 -12.04 -9.52
CA ALA A 140 -12.97 -12.16 -8.24
C ALA A 140 -13.50 -11.16 -7.21
N MET A 141 -13.76 -9.90 -7.60
CA MET A 141 -14.39 -8.89 -6.74
C MET A 141 -15.82 -9.31 -6.34
N HIS A 142 -16.63 -9.81 -7.29
CA HIS A 142 -17.98 -10.31 -6.99
C HIS A 142 -17.95 -11.46 -5.98
N LEU A 143 -17.01 -12.42 -6.13
CA LEU A 143 -16.83 -13.50 -5.17
C LEU A 143 -16.38 -13.02 -3.78
N ALA A 144 -15.57 -11.95 -3.72
CA ALA A 144 -15.21 -11.35 -2.45
C ALA A 144 -16.43 -10.67 -1.80
N LEU A 145 -17.22 -9.89 -2.56
CA LEU A 145 -18.44 -9.25 -2.09
C LEU A 145 -19.49 -10.25 -1.61
N GLU A 146 -19.62 -11.38 -2.31
CA GLU A 146 -20.57 -12.43 -1.96
C GLU A 146 -20.26 -13.13 -0.63
N LYS A 147 -18.96 -13.20 -0.27
CA LYS A 147 -18.47 -13.78 0.98
C LYS A 147 -18.47 -12.81 2.15
N LEU A 148 -18.76 -11.52 1.95
CA LEU A 148 -18.85 -10.55 3.06
C LEU A 148 -19.98 -10.93 4.01
N GLN A 149 -19.67 -10.92 5.31
CA GLN A 149 -20.68 -11.18 6.36
C GLN A 149 -21.65 -10.02 6.58
N GLN A 150 -21.29 -8.83 6.11
CA GLN A 150 -22.14 -7.63 6.13
C GLN A 150 -22.34 -7.12 4.72
N GLU A 151 -23.59 -6.89 4.32
CA GLU A 151 -23.92 -6.34 3.02
C GLU A 151 -23.60 -4.84 2.98
N PRO A 152 -22.79 -4.39 1.99
CA PRO A 152 -22.50 -2.98 1.80
C PRO A 152 -23.66 -2.24 1.11
N GLN A 153 -23.75 -0.94 1.34
CA GLN A 153 -24.72 -0.04 0.71
C GLN A 153 -24.11 0.76 -0.46
N LEU A 154 -22.78 0.82 -0.51
CA LEU A 154 -22.00 1.45 -1.58
C LEU A 154 -20.69 0.67 -1.79
N LEU A 155 -20.33 0.46 -3.05
CA LEU A 155 -19.05 -0.16 -3.42
C LEU A 155 -18.08 0.91 -3.93
N LEU A 156 -16.87 0.93 -3.39
CA LEU A 156 -15.76 1.76 -3.84
C LEU A 156 -14.76 0.85 -4.56
N ILE A 157 -14.67 0.97 -5.87
CA ILE A 157 -13.89 0.07 -6.72
C ILE A 157 -12.61 0.75 -7.17
N ASP A 158 -11.44 0.14 -6.98
CA ASP A 158 -10.22 0.61 -7.63
C ASP A 158 -10.33 0.45 -9.14
N GLY A 159 -9.93 1.50 -9.88
CA GLY A 159 -9.94 1.50 -11.34
C GLY A 159 -11.04 2.35 -11.96
N ASN A 160 -11.28 2.12 -13.27
CA ASN A 160 -12.18 2.94 -14.09
C ASN A 160 -13.40 2.19 -14.64
N ARG A 161 -13.51 0.90 -14.34
CA ARG A 161 -14.61 0.03 -14.82
C ARG A 161 -14.94 -1.03 -13.77
N PHE A 162 -16.23 -1.38 -13.71
CA PHE A 162 -16.72 -2.48 -12.90
C PHE A 162 -18.04 -3.01 -13.46
N ASN A 163 -18.25 -4.31 -13.41
CA ASN A 163 -19.54 -4.91 -13.75
C ASN A 163 -20.46 -4.81 -12.54
N ARG A 164 -21.70 -4.33 -12.77
CA ARG A 164 -22.68 -4.16 -11.71
C ARG A 164 -22.84 -5.41 -10.86
N TYR A 165 -22.80 -5.23 -9.55
CA TYR A 165 -23.01 -6.30 -8.56
C TYR A 165 -24.38 -6.11 -7.90
N LYS A 166 -25.29 -7.04 -8.14
CA LYS A 166 -26.70 -6.93 -7.64
C LYS A 166 -27.28 -5.53 -7.92
N ASN A 167 -28.01 -4.98 -6.96
CA ASN A 167 -28.56 -3.62 -7.02
C ASN A 167 -27.78 -2.61 -6.15
N ILE A 168 -26.55 -2.96 -5.76
CA ILE A 168 -25.72 -2.09 -4.94
C ILE A 168 -25.04 -1.05 -5.85
N PRO A 169 -25.19 0.26 -5.56
CA PRO A 169 -24.50 1.31 -6.28
C PRO A 169 -22.96 1.18 -6.09
N HIS A 170 -22.20 1.58 -7.12
CA HIS A 170 -20.75 1.58 -7.05
C HIS A 170 -20.16 2.85 -7.63
N GLU A 171 -18.98 3.22 -7.15
CA GLU A 171 -18.13 4.28 -7.67
C GLU A 171 -16.78 3.69 -8.06
N CYS A 172 -16.38 3.87 -9.34
CA CYS A 172 -15.04 3.50 -9.80
C CYS A 172 -14.09 4.67 -9.56
N ILE A 173 -12.96 4.41 -8.91
CA ILE A 173 -12.03 5.43 -8.45
C ILE A 173 -10.62 5.07 -8.94
N ILE A 174 -10.11 5.86 -9.89
CA ILE A 174 -8.74 5.68 -10.41
C ILE A 174 -7.77 5.99 -9.29
N GLN A 175 -6.82 5.07 -9.03
CA GLN A 175 -5.88 5.14 -7.90
C GLN A 175 -6.64 5.27 -6.57
N GLY A 176 -7.66 4.46 -6.40
CA GLY A 176 -8.53 4.48 -5.23
C GLY A 176 -7.79 4.08 -3.96
N ASP A 177 -6.80 3.21 -4.06
CA ASP A 177 -5.92 2.77 -2.98
C ASP A 177 -5.07 3.91 -2.36
N GLU A 178 -4.84 4.98 -3.11
CA GLU A 178 -4.19 6.21 -2.62
C GLU A 178 -5.18 7.22 -2.03
N LYS A 179 -6.49 7.02 -2.24
CA LYS A 179 -7.53 7.99 -1.92
C LYS A 179 -8.48 7.54 -0.80
N PHE A 180 -8.75 6.23 -0.69
CA PHE A 180 -9.73 5.68 0.23
C PHE A 180 -9.17 4.52 1.04
N SER A 181 -9.28 4.62 2.37
CA SER A 181 -8.75 3.61 3.30
C SER A 181 -9.33 2.21 3.06
N ALA A 182 -10.61 2.10 2.69
CA ALA A 182 -11.25 0.82 2.42
C ALA A 182 -10.67 0.14 1.17
N ILE A 183 -10.37 0.89 0.10
CA ILE A 183 -9.71 0.38 -1.11
C ILE A 183 -8.26 0.01 -0.80
N ALA A 184 -7.52 0.88 -0.07
CA ALA A 184 -6.15 0.57 0.36
C ALA A 184 -6.07 -0.71 1.19
N ALA A 185 -7.03 -0.92 2.10
CA ALA A 185 -7.12 -2.14 2.88
C ALA A 185 -7.40 -3.38 1.99
N ALA A 186 -8.29 -3.25 1.00
CA ALA A 186 -8.57 -4.30 0.03
C ALA A 186 -7.32 -4.65 -0.78
N SER A 187 -6.57 -3.64 -1.25
CA SER A 187 -5.28 -3.80 -1.95
C SER A 187 -4.28 -4.62 -1.13
N ILE A 188 -4.10 -4.26 0.14
CA ILE A 188 -3.21 -4.99 1.06
C ILE A 188 -3.64 -6.46 1.22
N LEU A 189 -4.94 -6.72 1.41
CA LEU A 189 -5.44 -8.10 1.54
C LEU A 189 -5.25 -8.88 0.24
N ALA A 190 -5.73 -8.38 -0.90
CA ALA A 190 -5.60 -9.04 -2.19
C ALA A 190 -4.13 -9.37 -2.49
N LYS A 191 -3.22 -8.40 -2.30
CA LYS A 191 -1.79 -8.55 -2.54
C LYS A 191 -1.15 -9.58 -1.63
N THR A 192 -1.38 -9.52 -0.31
CA THR A 192 -0.71 -10.42 0.63
C THR A 192 -1.23 -11.85 0.57
N TYR A 193 -2.53 -12.06 0.36
CA TYR A 193 -3.09 -13.40 0.16
C TYR A 193 -2.58 -14.04 -1.13
N ARG A 194 -2.47 -13.26 -2.21
CA ARG A 194 -1.90 -13.75 -3.46
C ARG A 194 -0.41 -14.06 -3.33
N ASP A 195 0.35 -13.21 -2.66
CA ASP A 195 1.79 -13.43 -2.46
C ASP A 195 2.06 -14.72 -1.66
N ASP A 196 1.23 -15.04 -0.65
CA ASP A 196 1.31 -16.31 0.09
C ASP A 196 1.04 -17.50 -0.82
N TYR A 197 0.00 -17.43 -1.65
CA TYR A 197 -0.30 -18.50 -2.61
C TYR A 197 0.85 -18.71 -3.60
N MET A 198 1.44 -17.65 -4.14
CA MET A 198 2.57 -17.75 -5.07
C MET A 198 3.83 -18.32 -4.39
N ARG A 199 4.06 -18.05 -3.11
CA ARG A 199 5.13 -18.69 -2.34
C ARG A 199 4.86 -20.17 -2.13
N GLN A 200 3.63 -20.56 -1.88
CA GLN A 200 3.27 -21.97 -1.78
C GLN A 200 3.51 -22.69 -3.11
N LEU A 201 3.10 -22.12 -4.25
CA LEU A 201 3.37 -22.68 -5.57
C LEU A 201 4.87 -22.78 -5.88
N HIS A 202 5.67 -21.86 -5.39
CA HIS A 202 7.13 -21.89 -5.55
C HIS A 202 7.75 -23.16 -4.93
N THR A 203 7.17 -23.72 -3.88
CA THR A 203 7.69 -24.98 -3.29
C THR A 203 7.57 -26.17 -4.24
N GLU A 204 6.58 -26.15 -5.14
CA GLU A 204 6.36 -27.19 -6.17
C GLU A 204 7.14 -26.87 -7.47
N PHE A 205 7.27 -25.59 -7.83
CA PHE A 205 7.88 -25.11 -9.07
C PHE A 205 8.96 -24.03 -8.80
N SER A 206 10.02 -24.41 -8.08
CA SER A 206 11.03 -23.48 -7.57
C SER A 206 11.81 -22.75 -8.67
N TYR A 207 11.99 -23.35 -9.83
CA TYR A 207 12.78 -22.82 -10.94
C TYR A 207 12.16 -21.60 -11.62
N TYR A 208 10.85 -21.34 -11.46
CA TYR A 208 10.23 -20.09 -11.96
C TYR A 208 10.46 -18.87 -11.05
N GLY A 209 11.08 -19.00 -9.90
CA GLY A 209 11.39 -17.90 -9.00
C GLY A 209 10.17 -17.20 -8.37
N TRP A 210 9.00 -17.84 -8.28
CA TRP A 210 7.74 -17.23 -7.85
C TRP A 210 7.73 -16.71 -6.41
N HIS A 211 8.65 -17.16 -5.57
CA HIS A 211 8.80 -16.59 -4.22
C HIS A 211 9.24 -15.11 -4.26
N ASN A 212 9.98 -14.70 -5.30
CA ASN A 212 10.41 -13.31 -5.53
C ASN A 212 9.48 -12.60 -6.49
N ASN A 213 9.35 -13.11 -7.72
CA ASN A 213 8.64 -12.44 -8.80
C ASN A 213 7.11 -12.56 -8.74
N LYS A 214 6.55 -13.41 -7.87
CA LYS A 214 5.10 -13.62 -7.68
C LYS A 214 4.33 -13.89 -8.99
N GLY A 215 5.02 -14.43 -10.01
CA GLY A 215 4.45 -14.73 -11.32
C GLY A 215 4.44 -13.56 -12.31
N TYR A 216 5.00 -12.41 -11.95
CA TYR A 216 5.19 -11.30 -12.89
C TYR A 216 6.25 -11.64 -13.95
N ALA A 217 6.17 -10.95 -15.10
CA ALA A 217 7.06 -11.13 -16.26
C ALA A 217 8.46 -10.55 -16.02
N THR A 218 9.16 -10.98 -14.96
CA THR A 218 10.56 -10.59 -14.74
C THR A 218 11.48 -11.32 -15.70
N ARG A 219 12.69 -10.79 -15.95
CA ARG A 219 13.71 -11.44 -16.79
C ARG A 219 14.00 -12.87 -16.32
N GLU A 220 14.06 -13.09 -15.01
CA GLU A 220 14.26 -14.41 -14.40
C GLU A 220 13.10 -15.35 -14.75
N HIS A 221 11.85 -14.91 -14.60
CA HIS A 221 10.67 -15.70 -14.91
C HIS A 221 10.57 -16.04 -16.41
N CYS A 222 10.83 -15.06 -17.29
CA CYS A 222 10.82 -15.28 -18.73
C CYS A 222 11.90 -16.29 -19.18
N ARG A 223 13.13 -16.19 -18.65
CA ARG A 223 14.19 -17.17 -18.90
C ARG A 223 13.80 -18.58 -18.44
N ALA A 224 13.20 -18.69 -17.24
CA ALA A 224 12.73 -19.97 -16.73
C ALA A 224 11.63 -20.57 -17.64
N ILE A 225 10.74 -19.74 -18.20
CA ILE A 225 9.75 -20.20 -19.19
C ILE A 225 10.40 -20.68 -20.48
N GLU A 226 11.44 -19.99 -20.97
CA GLU A 226 12.21 -20.39 -22.16
C GLU A 226 12.90 -21.76 -21.92
N GLU A 227 13.45 -21.99 -20.75
CA GLU A 227 14.21 -23.20 -20.41
C GLU A 227 13.29 -24.40 -20.07
N PHE A 228 12.26 -24.18 -19.26
CA PHE A 228 11.43 -25.26 -18.69
C PHE A 228 10.02 -25.35 -19.31
N GLY A 229 9.66 -24.40 -20.19
CA GLY A 229 8.32 -24.30 -20.78
C GLY A 229 7.29 -23.73 -19.78
N LEU A 230 6.01 -23.79 -20.20
CA LEU A 230 4.88 -23.41 -19.36
C LEU A 230 4.41 -24.58 -18.51
N CYS A 231 4.13 -24.34 -17.23
CA CYS A 231 3.46 -25.32 -16.38
C CYS A 231 1.94 -25.06 -16.30
N LYS A 232 1.23 -25.93 -15.58
CA LYS A 232 -0.24 -25.87 -15.37
C LYS A 232 -0.77 -24.57 -14.76
N TYR A 233 0.08 -23.77 -14.13
CA TYR A 233 -0.29 -22.51 -13.47
C TYR A 233 -0.04 -21.26 -14.33
N HIS A 234 0.59 -21.40 -15.50
CA HIS A 234 0.76 -20.27 -16.43
C HIS A 234 -0.54 -19.95 -17.15
N ARG A 235 -0.71 -18.67 -17.48
CA ARG A 235 -1.83 -18.16 -18.26
C ARG A 235 -1.49 -18.26 -19.75
N LYS A 236 -2.13 -19.19 -20.43
CA LYS A 236 -1.85 -19.49 -21.85
C LYS A 236 -2.32 -18.40 -22.80
N SER A 237 -3.31 -17.59 -22.38
CA SER A 237 -3.83 -16.47 -23.15
C SER A 237 -2.96 -15.21 -23.08
N PHE A 238 -1.90 -15.20 -22.25
CA PHE A 238 -1.01 -14.05 -22.10
C PHE A 238 0.17 -14.16 -23.08
N ASP A 239 0.47 -13.05 -23.77
CA ASP A 239 1.61 -12.98 -24.69
C ASP A 239 2.90 -12.70 -23.91
N ILE A 240 3.75 -13.73 -23.81
CA ILE A 240 5.04 -13.66 -23.12
C ILE A 240 6.02 -12.73 -23.84
N LYS A 241 5.99 -12.71 -25.21
CA LYS A 241 6.88 -11.87 -26.00
C LYS A 241 6.53 -10.39 -25.83
N ALA A 242 5.24 -10.05 -25.84
CA ALA A 242 4.79 -8.68 -25.55
C ALA A 242 5.18 -8.25 -24.14
N ALA A 243 5.01 -9.12 -23.14
CA ALA A 243 5.45 -8.87 -21.77
C ALA A 243 6.98 -8.69 -21.63
N GLN A 244 7.78 -9.36 -22.44
CA GLN A 244 9.23 -9.14 -22.51
C GLN A 244 9.59 -7.79 -23.13
N LEU A 245 8.94 -7.37 -24.22
CA LEU A 245 9.18 -6.08 -24.87
C LEU A 245 8.91 -4.90 -23.92
N GLU A 246 7.80 -4.93 -23.15
CA GLU A 246 7.51 -3.91 -22.14
C GLU A 246 8.61 -3.78 -21.07
N LEU A 247 9.35 -4.86 -20.78
CA LEU A 247 10.49 -4.82 -19.85
C LEU A 247 11.73 -4.12 -20.43
N PHE A 248 11.88 -4.09 -21.76
CA PHE A 248 13.02 -3.45 -22.42
C PHE A 248 12.77 -1.98 -22.75
N ASP A 249 11.51 -1.59 -23.00
CA ASP A 249 11.15 -0.22 -23.33
C ASP A 249 11.14 0.72 -22.10
N ASN A 250 11.18 0.18 -20.89
CA ASN A 250 11.22 0.92 -19.62
C ASN A 250 12.64 1.02 -19.02
N LEU A 251 13.70 0.78 -19.80
CA LEU A 251 15.11 0.92 -19.43
C LEU A 251 15.76 2.09 -20.16
#